data_e225dd01872ff9afb5cc7b1d468617b7
#
_entry.id   e225dd01872ff9afb5cc7b1d468617b7
#
_cell.length_a   1.000
_cell.length_b   1.000
_cell.length_c   1.000
_cell.angle_alpha   90.00
_cell.angle_beta   90.00
_cell.angle_gamma   90.00
#
_symmetry.space_group_name_H-M   'P 1'
#
loop_
_entity.id
_entity.type
_entity.pdbx_description
1 polymer ?
#
loop_
_entity_poly.entity_id
_entity_poly.type
_entity_poly.pdbx_seq_one_letter_code
_entity_poly.pdbx_strand_id
1 'polypeptide(L)'
;MALNLMLQGTMSNAGKSLLAAALCRIFKQDGYRVAPFKSQNMALNSFITAAGGEMGRAQVVQAEAAGLAPDVRMNPILLKPTTDVGSQVIVNGQVVGNMRAMEYYRRKREFLPAVLDAYAGLDREYDVLVIEGAGSPAEINLKQDDFVNMGLAKLVDAPVLLIGDIDRGGVFAQLYGTIALLESXXXXRARVKGTIINKFRGDRAILEPGLRQLEALCGVPVAGVVPYTRVDIDEEDSLTERFSRTAGRKLLDLAVIRLPRISNFTDFSPFERYANVSLRYISSVGELGTPDMILLPGTKSTIADLSWLRQSGL
;
A
#
# COMPACT_ATOMS: atom_id res chain seq x y z
N MET A 1 -2.23 13.86 -22.48
CA MET A 1 -1.24 13.15 -21.65
C MET A 1 -1.21 13.81 -20.27
N ALA A 2 -1.39 13.01 -19.26
CA ALA A 2 -1.37 13.48 -17.87
C ALA A 2 0.06 13.81 -17.42
N LEU A 3 0.17 14.67 -16.42
CA LEU A 3 1.43 14.84 -15.68
C LEU A 3 1.56 13.71 -14.67
N ASN A 4 2.68 13.04 -14.68
CA ASN A 4 2.92 11.90 -13.79
C ASN A 4 3.69 12.35 -12.54
N LEU A 5 3.38 11.74 -11.41
CA LEU A 5 4.18 11.84 -10.19
C LEU A 5 4.15 10.48 -9.49
N MET A 6 5.32 9.88 -9.30
CA MET A 6 5.39 8.55 -8.71
C MET A 6 5.99 8.59 -7.31
N LEU A 7 5.31 7.96 -6.36
CA LEU A 7 5.77 7.80 -4.99
C LEU A 7 6.34 6.40 -4.80
N GLN A 8 7.60 6.31 -4.39
CA GLN A 8 8.23 5.04 -4.03
C GLN A 8 8.72 5.13 -2.59
N GLY A 9 8.89 4.01 -1.91
CA GLY A 9 9.32 3.99 -0.52
C GLY A 9 10.61 3.22 -0.35
N THR A 10 11.37 3.55 0.70
CA THR A 10 12.54 2.77 1.06
C THR A 10 12.18 1.39 1.60
N MET A 11 10.89 1.21 1.96
CA MET A 11 10.40 -0.04 2.55
C MET A 11 8.87 -0.07 2.49
N SER A 12 8.29 -1.23 2.82
CA SER A 12 6.85 -1.32 3.06
C SER A 12 6.48 -0.45 4.27
N ASN A 13 5.26 0.06 4.29
CA ASN A 13 4.74 0.91 5.36
C ASN A 13 5.49 2.25 5.56
N ALA A 14 6.32 2.67 4.60
CA ALA A 14 6.93 4.00 4.65
C ALA A 14 5.92 5.14 4.53
N GLY A 15 4.66 4.82 4.17
CA GLY A 15 3.58 5.79 4.07
C GLY A 15 3.22 6.18 2.65
N LYS A 16 3.66 5.39 1.65
CA LYS A 16 3.36 5.66 0.23
C LYS A 16 1.87 5.87 -0.02
N SER A 17 1.04 4.94 0.45
CA SER A 17 -0.40 4.95 0.16
C SER A 17 -1.11 6.16 0.76
N LEU A 18 -0.73 6.53 1.98
CA LEU A 18 -1.29 7.72 2.63
C LEU A 18 -0.88 9.00 1.88
N LEU A 19 0.41 9.10 1.51
CA LEU A 19 0.88 10.29 0.77
C LEU A 19 0.29 10.35 -0.64
N ALA A 20 0.06 9.19 -1.28
CA ALA A 20 -0.63 9.15 -2.57
C ALA A 20 -2.06 9.65 -2.43
N ALA A 21 -2.78 9.21 -1.39
CA ALA A 21 -4.14 9.69 -1.12
C ALA A 21 -4.15 11.20 -0.85
N ALA A 22 -3.17 11.68 -0.06
CA ALA A 22 -3.05 13.10 0.27
C ALA A 22 -2.79 13.93 -1.01
N LEU A 23 -1.89 13.48 -1.89
CA LEU A 23 -1.61 14.19 -3.14
C LEU A 23 -2.82 14.15 -4.08
N CYS A 24 -3.53 13.03 -4.16
CA CYS A 24 -4.79 12.97 -4.92
C CYS A 24 -5.78 14.02 -4.39
N ARG A 25 -5.91 14.14 -3.08
CA ARG A 25 -6.80 15.13 -2.47
C ARG A 25 -6.33 16.55 -2.75
N ILE A 26 -5.04 16.84 -2.61
CA ILE A 26 -4.47 18.17 -2.85
C ILE A 26 -4.69 18.59 -4.30
N PHE A 27 -4.30 17.75 -5.27
CA PHE A 27 -4.48 18.08 -6.68
C PHE A 27 -5.96 18.26 -7.03
N LYS A 28 -6.85 17.46 -6.41
CA LYS A 28 -8.30 17.64 -6.59
C LYS A 28 -8.76 19.01 -6.07
N GLN A 29 -8.26 19.41 -4.89
CA GLN A 29 -8.60 20.71 -4.30
C GLN A 29 -8.06 21.88 -5.14
N ASP A 30 -6.90 21.66 -5.79
CA ASP A 30 -6.30 22.65 -6.70
C ASP A 30 -7.02 22.71 -8.07
N GLY A 31 -8.04 21.87 -8.29
CA GLY A 31 -8.88 21.94 -9.48
C GLY A 31 -8.48 20.99 -10.61
N TYR A 32 -7.47 20.12 -10.40
CA TYR A 32 -7.06 19.15 -11.42
C TYR A 32 -7.95 17.91 -11.43
N ARG A 33 -8.14 17.34 -12.61
CA ARG A 33 -8.68 15.98 -12.75
C ARG A 33 -7.54 15.02 -12.43
N VAL A 34 -7.54 14.42 -11.26
CA VAL A 34 -6.45 13.55 -10.78
C VAL A 34 -6.96 12.14 -10.57
N ALA A 35 -6.15 11.13 -10.91
CA ALA A 35 -6.45 9.74 -10.58
C ALA A 35 -5.22 9.06 -9.98
N PRO A 36 -5.44 8.12 -9.05
CA PRO A 36 -4.35 7.26 -8.56
C PRO A 36 -4.05 6.14 -9.55
N PHE A 37 -2.83 5.59 -9.46
CA PHE A 37 -2.45 4.41 -10.22
C PHE A 37 -1.43 3.59 -9.44
N LYS A 38 -1.65 2.29 -9.37
CA LYS A 38 -0.68 1.33 -8.82
C LYS A 38 -0.74 0.08 -9.67
N SER A 39 0.30 -0.13 -10.45
CA SER A 39 0.32 -1.21 -11.47
C SER A 39 0.05 -2.59 -10.88
N GLN A 40 0.64 -2.86 -9.70
CA GLN A 40 0.48 -4.15 -9.01
C GLN A 40 0.36 -3.91 -7.53
N ASN A 41 -0.62 -4.55 -6.92
CA ASN A 41 -0.78 -4.54 -5.48
C ASN A 41 -0.79 -5.96 -4.93
N MET A 42 -0.34 -6.13 -3.68
CA MET A 42 -0.42 -7.41 -2.98
C MET A 42 -1.12 -7.16 -1.65
N ALA A 43 -2.37 -7.57 -1.55
CA ALA A 43 -3.19 -7.28 -0.37
C ALA A 43 -4.33 -8.28 -0.24
N LEU A 44 -4.70 -8.59 0.99
CA LEU A 44 -5.92 -9.37 1.27
C LEU A 44 -7.15 -8.47 1.37
N ASN A 45 -6.93 -7.18 1.65
CA ASN A 45 -8.00 -6.20 1.77
C ASN A 45 -8.33 -5.64 0.39
N SER A 46 -9.54 -5.91 -0.11
CA SER A 46 -9.95 -5.56 -1.47
C SER A 46 -11.35 -4.96 -1.48
N PHE A 47 -11.76 -4.51 -2.65
CA PHE A 47 -13.04 -3.86 -2.88
C PHE A 47 -13.60 -4.29 -4.23
N ILE A 48 -14.90 -4.46 -4.32
CA ILE A 48 -15.58 -4.76 -5.58
C ILE A 48 -16.18 -3.45 -6.11
N THR A 49 -15.74 -3.05 -7.30
CA THR A 49 -16.22 -1.82 -7.93
C THR A 49 -17.68 -1.96 -8.39
N ALA A 50 -18.31 -0.84 -8.71
CA ALA A 50 -19.70 -0.84 -9.24
C ALA A 50 -19.83 -1.68 -10.52
N ALA A 51 -18.74 -1.83 -11.28
CA ALA A 51 -18.71 -2.66 -12.50
C ALA A 51 -18.44 -4.15 -12.19
N GLY A 52 -18.31 -4.52 -10.92
CA GLY A 52 -18.13 -5.92 -10.51
C GLY A 52 -16.68 -6.40 -10.51
N GLY A 53 -15.71 -5.54 -10.79
CA GLY A 53 -14.29 -5.90 -10.78
C GLY A 53 -13.65 -5.69 -9.41
N GLU A 54 -12.66 -6.51 -9.08
CA GLU A 54 -11.98 -6.46 -7.78
C GLU A 54 -10.67 -5.65 -7.85
N MET A 55 -10.42 -4.77 -6.86
CA MET A 55 -9.18 -3.99 -6.78
C MET A 55 -8.73 -3.81 -5.33
N GLY A 56 -7.50 -3.38 -5.13
CA GLY A 56 -6.90 -3.17 -3.81
C GLY A 56 -7.55 -2.01 -3.04
N ARG A 57 -7.73 -2.18 -1.73
CA ARG A 57 -8.42 -1.18 -0.89
C ARG A 57 -7.67 0.15 -0.85
N ALA A 58 -6.33 0.15 -0.88
CA ALA A 58 -5.57 1.40 -0.86
C ALA A 58 -5.90 2.31 -2.04
N GLN A 59 -6.08 1.75 -3.24
CA GLN A 59 -6.40 2.55 -4.42
C GLN A 59 -7.85 3.03 -4.41
N VAL A 60 -8.73 2.33 -3.69
CA VAL A 60 -10.09 2.82 -3.42
C VAL A 60 -10.03 4.10 -2.58
N VAL A 61 -9.27 4.08 -1.48
CA VAL A 61 -9.08 5.25 -0.62
C VAL A 61 -8.51 6.43 -1.42
N GLN A 62 -7.56 6.16 -2.31
CA GLN A 62 -6.95 7.19 -3.15
C GLN A 62 -7.94 7.75 -4.18
N ALA A 63 -8.78 6.88 -4.77
CA ALA A 63 -9.83 7.31 -5.70
C ALA A 63 -10.86 8.18 -4.96
N GLU A 64 -11.29 7.76 -3.77
CA GLU A 64 -12.22 8.53 -2.94
C GLU A 64 -11.61 9.89 -2.56
N ALA A 65 -10.32 9.95 -2.24
CA ALA A 65 -9.62 11.20 -1.96
C ALA A 65 -9.63 12.14 -3.17
N ALA A 66 -9.54 11.57 -4.38
CA ALA A 66 -9.65 12.31 -5.64
C ALA A 66 -11.09 12.68 -6.00
N GLY A 67 -12.08 12.17 -5.24
CA GLY A 67 -13.50 12.38 -5.55
C GLY A 67 -13.99 11.53 -6.71
N LEU A 68 -13.39 10.35 -6.92
CA LEU A 68 -13.70 9.44 -8.03
C LEU A 68 -14.34 8.16 -7.51
N ALA A 69 -15.17 7.55 -8.33
CA ALA A 69 -15.58 6.16 -8.14
C ALA A 69 -14.36 5.24 -8.41
N PRO A 70 -14.17 4.20 -7.59
CA PRO A 70 -13.09 3.25 -7.84
C PRO A 70 -13.21 2.55 -9.19
N ASP A 71 -12.09 2.46 -9.91
CA ASP A 71 -12.00 1.88 -11.25
C ASP A 71 -10.83 0.89 -11.25
N VAL A 72 -11.04 -0.32 -11.76
CA VAL A 72 -10.02 -1.37 -11.78
C VAL A 72 -8.75 -0.94 -12.53
N ARG A 73 -8.86 0.00 -13.45
CA ARG A 73 -7.69 0.56 -14.14
C ARG A 73 -6.70 1.23 -13.18
N MET A 74 -7.17 1.69 -12.02
CA MET A 74 -6.31 2.30 -11.00
C MET A 74 -5.42 1.27 -10.31
N ASN A 75 -5.78 -0.04 -10.37
CA ASN A 75 -5.00 -1.14 -9.83
C ASN A 75 -5.20 -2.36 -10.74
N PRO A 76 -4.57 -2.39 -11.93
CA PRO A 76 -4.83 -3.45 -12.91
C PRO A 76 -4.37 -4.84 -12.47
N ILE A 77 -3.39 -4.96 -11.56
CA ILE A 77 -2.98 -6.27 -11.05
C ILE A 77 -3.11 -6.28 -9.53
N LEU A 78 -3.90 -7.24 -9.02
CA LEU A 78 -4.00 -7.47 -7.58
C LEU A 78 -3.63 -8.93 -7.30
N LEU A 79 -2.70 -9.12 -6.38
CA LEU A 79 -2.26 -10.43 -5.90
C LEU A 79 -2.83 -10.64 -4.51
N LYS A 80 -3.62 -11.70 -4.32
CA LYS A 80 -4.19 -12.04 -2.99
C LYS A 80 -3.50 -13.30 -2.48
N PRO A 81 -2.61 -13.19 -1.49
CA PRO A 81 -1.91 -14.36 -0.95
C PRO A 81 -2.88 -15.44 -0.47
N THR A 82 -2.76 -16.64 -1.02
CA THR A 82 -3.55 -17.81 -0.61
C THR A 82 -2.76 -18.74 0.28
N THR A 83 -1.44 -18.79 0.07
CA THR A 83 -0.50 -19.55 0.88
C THR A 83 0.78 -18.73 1.06
N ASP A 84 1.77 -19.28 1.75
CA ASP A 84 3.06 -18.60 1.92
C ASP A 84 3.84 -18.45 0.61
N VAL A 85 3.52 -19.26 -0.40
CA VAL A 85 4.27 -19.29 -1.67
C VAL A 85 3.37 -19.11 -2.89
N GLY A 86 2.10 -18.74 -2.70
CA GLY A 86 1.17 -18.60 -3.81
C GLY A 86 0.12 -17.54 -3.60
N SER A 87 -0.35 -16.96 -4.70
CA SER A 87 -1.39 -15.92 -4.69
C SER A 87 -2.43 -16.19 -5.78
N GLN A 88 -3.65 -15.78 -5.51
CA GLN A 88 -4.64 -15.61 -6.56
C GLN A 88 -4.29 -14.32 -7.32
N VAL A 89 -4.18 -14.45 -8.64
CA VAL A 89 -3.85 -13.34 -9.54
C VAL A 89 -5.14 -12.79 -10.13
N ILE A 90 -5.35 -11.50 -9.98
CA ILE A 90 -6.49 -10.76 -10.50
C ILE A 90 -5.94 -9.73 -11.48
N VAL A 91 -6.47 -9.70 -12.69
CA VAL A 91 -6.04 -8.76 -13.74
C VAL A 91 -7.27 -7.97 -14.22
N ASN A 92 -7.19 -6.65 -14.17
CA ASN A 92 -8.29 -5.74 -14.52
C ASN A 92 -9.60 -6.15 -13.83
N GLY A 93 -9.49 -6.52 -12.55
CA GLY A 93 -10.64 -6.85 -11.73
C GLY A 93 -11.16 -8.27 -11.86
N GLN A 94 -10.57 -9.10 -12.75
CA GLN A 94 -11.04 -10.46 -13.00
C GLN A 94 -10.01 -11.49 -12.56
N VAL A 95 -10.47 -12.56 -11.93
CA VAL A 95 -9.59 -13.65 -11.47
C VAL A 95 -9.04 -14.41 -12.68
N VAL A 96 -7.70 -14.46 -12.78
CA VAL A 96 -7.00 -15.24 -13.82
C VAL A 96 -6.70 -16.66 -13.31
N GLY A 97 -6.39 -16.80 -12.03
CA GLY A 97 -6.10 -18.09 -11.42
C GLY A 97 -5.18 -17.97 -10.22
N ASN A 98 -4.80 -19.10 -9.68
CA ASN A 98 -3.82 -19.17 -8.60
C ASN A 98 -2.45 -19.49 -9.19
N MET A 99 -1.42 -18.80 -8.76
CA MET A 99 -0.04 -19.00 -9.21
C MET A 99 0.91 -19.04 -8.03
N ARG A 100 1.91 -19.90 -8.12
CA ARG A 100 3.04 -19.86 -7.18
C ARG A 100 3.91 -18.65 -7.52
N ALA A 101 4.64 -18.14 -6.52
CA ALA A 101 5.49 -16.95 -6.70
C ALA A 101 6.44 -17.08 -7.89
N MET A 102 7.12 -18.24 -8.04
CA MET A 102 8.04 -18.46 -9.16
C MET A 102 7.32 -18.53 -10.50
N GLU A 103 6.12 -19.08 -10.53
CA GLU A 103 5.30 -19.12 -11.75
C GLU A 103 4.89 -17.72 -12.16
N TYR A 104 4.37 -16.93 -11.19
CA TYR A 104 4.01 -15.55 -11.44
C TYR A 104 5.21 -14.74 -11.95
N TYR A 105 6.38 -14.92 -11.33
CA TYR A 105 7.61 -14.21 -11.72
C TYR A 105 7.97 -14.50 -13.19
N ARG A 106 7.88 -15.75 -13.63
CA ARG A 106 8.19 -16.14 -15.03
C ARG A 106 7.17 -15.56 -16.02
N ARG A 107 5.90 -15.48 -15.60
CA ARG A 107 4.80 -15.06 -16.46
C ARG A 107 4.51 -13.56 -16.33
N LYS A 108 5.23 -12.86 -15.49
CA LYS A 108 4.98 -11.45 -15.13
C LYS A 108 4.87 -10.56 -16.38
N ARG A 109 5.70 -10.82 -17.41
CA ARG A 109 5.67 -10.05 -18.65
C ARG A 109 4.34 -10.16 -19.41
N GLU A 110 3.63 -11.26 -19.24
CA GLU A 110 2.34 -11.48 -19.90
C GLU A 110 1.29 -10.44 -19.44
N PHE A 111 1.46 -9.90 -18.25
CA PHE A 111 0.53 -8.94 -17.67
C PHE A 111 0.89 -7.48 -17.97
N LEU A 112 2.07 -7.22 -18.52
CA LEU A 112 2.49 -5.85 -18.81
C LEU A 112 1.53 -5.12 -19.77
N PRO A 113 1.02 -5.75 -20.85
CA PRO A 113 0.05 -5.05 -21.69
C PRO A 113 -1.18 -4.55 -20.92
N ALA A 114 -1.73 -5.37 -20.01
CA ALA A 114 -2.88 -4.95 -19.20
C ALA A 114 -2.57 -3.73 -18.32
N VAL A 115 -1.33 -3.68 -17.78
CA VAL A 115 -0.87 -2.54 -16.99
C VAL A 115 -0.79 -1.28 -17.86
N LEU A 116 -0.18 -1.40 -19.05
CA LEU A 116 0.01 -0.25 -19.93
C LEU A 116 -1.30 0.24 -20.55
N ASP A 117 -2.22 -0.67 -20.87
CA ASP A 117 -3.54 -0.29 -21.38
C ASP A 117 -4.36 0.45 -20.31
N ALA A 118 -4.33 -0.05 -19.07
CA ALA A 118 -4.99 0.61 -17.95
C ALA A 118 -4.41 2.01 -17.72
N TYR A 119 -3.07 2.10 -17.68
CA TYR A 119 -2.38 3.39 -17.54
C TYR A 119 -2.76 4.35 -18.67
N ALA A 120 -2.69 3.89 -19.94
CA ALA A 120 -2.98 4.73 -21.10
C ALA A 120 -4.43 5.20 -21.11
N GLY A 121 -5.34 4.40 -20.59
CA GLY A 121 -6.74 4.81 -20.42
C GLY A 121 -6.86 6.00 -19.47
N LEU A 122 -6.23 5.89 -18.30
CA LEU A 122 -6.25 6.98 -17.31
C LEU A 122 -5.50 8.21 -17.81
N ASP A 123 -4.36 8.03 -18.49
CA ASP A 123 -3.55 9.12 -19.03
C ASP A 123 -4.33 10.02 -19.98
N ARG A 124 -5.29 9.45 -20.73
CA ARG A 124 -6.15 10.22 -21.64
C ARG A 124 -7.26 10.99 -20.93
N GLU A 125 -7.67 10.51 -19.75
CA GLU A 125 -8.86 11.04 -19.06
C GLU A 125 -8.54 12.08 -18.00
N TYR A 126 -7.32 12.04 -17.43
CA TYR A 126 -6.96 12.86 -16.28
C TYR A 126 -5.82 13.81 -16.59
N ASP A 127 -5.70 14.86 -15.80
CA ASP A 127 -4.63 15.87 -15.95
C ASP A 127 -3.38 15.45 -15.17
N VAL A 128 -3.57 14.72 -14.05
CA VAL A 128 -2.48 14.27 -13.18
C VAL A 128 -2.70 12.81 -12.81
N LEU A 129 -1.66 11.99 -12.87
CA LEU A 129 -1.66 10.63 -12.32
C LEU A 129 -0.70 10.56 -11.15
N VAL A 130 -1.23 10.22 -9.97
CA VAL A 130 -0.44 9.95 -8.77
C VAL A 130 -0.18 8.44 -8.73
N ILE A 131 1.07 8.06 -8.99
CA ILE A 131 1.46 6.66 -9.15
C ILE A 131 2.11 6.19 -7.86
N GLU A 132 1.72 4.99 -7.38
CA GLU A 132 2.31 4.39 -6.18
C GLU A 132 3.10 3.15 -6.56
N GLY A 133 4.36 3.08 -6.09
CA GLY A 133 5.17 1.87 -6.18
C GLY A 133 4.85 0.89 -5.04
N ALA A 134 5.50 -0.27 -5.04
CA ALA A 134 5.31 -1.29 -4.00
C ALA A 134 6.66 -1.70 -3.39
N GLY A 135 6.66 -1.89 -2.07
CA GLY A 135 7.90 -2.24 -1.35
C GLY A 135 8.98 -1.19 -1.54
N SER A 136 10.15 -1.61 -1.98
CA SER A 136 11.31 -0.74 -2.22
C SER A 136 11.89 -0.93 -3.62
N PRO A 137 12.31 0.14 -4.31
CA PRO A 137 13.01 -0.01 -5.58
C PRO A 137 14.44 -0.56 -5.42
N ALA A 138 14.93 -0.69 -4.18
CA ALA A 138 16.25 -1.24 -3.89
C ALA A 138 16.26 -2.77 -3.78
N GLU A 139 15.13 -3.44 -4.08
CA GLU A 139 15.09 -4.91 -4.11
C GLU A 139 15.84 -5.40 -5.35
N ILE A 140 17.21 -5.44 -5.24
CA ILE A 140 18.07 -5.71 -6.38
C ILE A 140 17.87 -7.09 -7.01
N ASN A 141 17.36 -8.03 -6.22
CA ASN A 141 17.02 -9.38 -6.67
C ASN A 141 15.71 -9.45 -7.47
N LEU A 142 14.91 -8.38 -7.48
CA LEU A 142 13.60 -8.34 -8.15
C LEU A 142 13.55 -7.34 -9.32
N LYS A 143 14.72 -6.84 -9.76
CA LYS A 143 14.79 -5.82 -10.82
C LYS A 143 14.35 -6.33 -12.19
N GLN A 144 14.52 -7.62 -12.45
CA GLN A 144 14.17 -8.18 -13.75
C GLN A 144 12.66 -8.02 -14.00
N ASP A 145 12.32 -7.44 -15.15
CA ASP A 145 10.94 -7.23 -15.58
C ASP A 145 10.12 -6.38 -14.58
N ASP A 146 10.76 -5.41 -13.94
CA ASP A 146 10.08 -4.51 -13.02
C ASP A 146 9.09 -3.61 -13.79
N PHE A 147 7.80 -3.76 -13.50
CA PHE A 147 6.77 -2.81 -13.92
C PHE A 147 6.02 -2.22 -12.71
N VAL A 148 6.70 -2.17 -11.56
CA VAL A 148 6.07 -1.79 -10.29
C VAL A 148 6.75 -0.56 -9.69
N ASN A 149 8.08 -0.47 -9.77
CA ASN A 149 8.85 0.63 -9.21
C ASN A 149 9.61 1.38 -10.33
N MET A 150 10.94 1.30 -10.36
CA MET A 150 11.73 2.10 -11.32
C MET A 150 11.48 1.68 -12.78
N GLY A 151 11.16 0.40 -13.01
CA GLY A 151 10.80 -0.04 -14.35
C GLY A 151 9.51 0.62 -14.83
N LEU A 152 8.48 0.68 -13.98
CA LEU A 152 7.26 1.42 -14.32
C LEU A 152 7.57 2.90 -14.53
N ALA A 153 8.32 3.53 -13.61
CA ALA A 153 8.69 4.93 -13.73
C ALA A 153 9.34 5.24 -15.09
N LYS A 154 10.15 4.30 -15.59
CA LYS A 154 10.79 4.42 -16.90
C LYS A 154 9.76 4.29 -18.04
N LEU A 155 8.85 3.32 -17.94
CA LEU A 155 7.88 3.03 -19.00
C LEU A 155 6.90 4.21 -19.21
N VAL A 156 6.50 4.88 -18.11
CA VAL A 156 5.51 5.96 -18.19
C VAL A 156 6.13 7.36 -17.99
N ASP A 157 7.44 7.44 -18.06
CA ASP A 157 8.23 8.68 -17.92
C ASP A 157 7.88 9.48 -16.67
N ALA A 158 7.77 8.81 -15.53
CA ALA A 158 7.35 9.45 -14.28
C ALA A 158 8.57 9.91 -13.46
N PRO A 159 8.57 11.17 -12.97
CA PRO A 159 9.47 11.58 -11.90
C PRO A 159 9.08 10.89 -10.59
N VAL A 160 10.08 10.61 -9.76
CA VAL A 160 9.91 9.82 -8.54
C VAL A 160 10.24 10.67 -7.32
N LEU A 161 9.37 10.63 -6.31
CA LEU A 161 9.66 11.07 -4.94
C LEU A 161 9.85 9.82 -4.08
N LEU A 162 11.03 9.71 -3.44
CA LEU A 162 11.37 8.57 -2.61
C LEU A 162 11.07 8.89 -1.14
N ILE A 163 10.25 8.06 -0.50
CA ILE A 163 9.74 8.28 0.86
C ILE A 163 10.48 7.38 1.84
N GLY A 164 11.01 7.96 2.91
CA GLY A 164 11.61 7.24 4.03
C GLY A 164 10.81 7.47 5.31
N ASP A 165 10.73 6.43 6.15
CA ASP A 165 10.03 6.46 7.44
C ASP A 165 11.06 6.77 8.55
N ILE A 166 10.93 7.94 9.20
CA ILE A 166 11.87 8.32 10.27
C ILE A 166 11.50 7.73 11.63
N ASP A 167 10.23 7.36 11.83
CA ASP A 167 9.73 6.89 13.13
C ASP A 167 10.40 5.57 13.56
N ARG A 168 10.86 4.79 12.59
CA ARG A 168 11.55 3.52 12.85
C ARG A 168 13.07 3.64 13.01
N GLY A 169 13.62 4.83 12.77
CA GLY A 169 15.06 5.07 12.81
C GLY A 169 15.76 4.70 11.50
N GLY A 170 16.97 5.24 11.29
CA GLY A 170 17.81 4.91 10.16
C GLY A 170 17.40 5.51 8.83
N VAL A 171 16.51 6.51 8.81
CA VAL A 171 15.92 7.03 7.57
C VAL A 171 16.99 7.55 6.59
N PHE A 172 18.04 8.20 7.08
CA PHE A 172 19.12 8.72 6.23
C PHE A 172 19.85 7.59 5.49
N ALA A 173 20.17 6.51 6.22
CA ALA A 173 20.79 5.33 5.62
C ALA A 173 19.86 4.65 4.60
N GLN A 174 18.59 4.55 4.92
CA GLN A 174 17.59 3.97 4.01
C GLN A 174 17.49 4.77 2.71
N LEU A 175 17.33 6.10 2.80
CA LEU A 175 17.20 6.96 1.62
C LEU A 175 18.48 6.93 0.78
N TYR A 176 19.65 7.14 1.43
CA TYR A 176 20.92 7.10 0.74
C TYR A 176 21.17 5.73 0.10
N GLY A 177 21.03 4.67 0.87
CA GLY A 177 21.25 3.30 0.39
C GLY A 177 20.34 2.92 -0.76
N THR A 178 19.04 3.31 -0.67
CA THR A 178 18.09 3.05 -1.75
C THR A 178 18.56 3.74 -3.03
N ILE A 179 18.92 5.03 -2.97
CA ILE A 179 19.38 5.80 -4.14
C ILE A 179 20.70 5.23 -4.68
N ALA A 180 21.60 4.86 -3.78
CA ALA A 180 22.91 4.31 -4.17
C ALA A 180 22.79 2.96 -4.90
N LEU A 181 21.80 2.15 -4.54
CA LEU A 181 21.56 0.86 -5.18
C LEU A 181 20.82 0.95 -6.52
N LEU A 182 20.28 2.13 -6.88
CA LEU A 182 19.69 2.34 -8.20
C LEU A 182 20.80 2.47 -9.25
N GLU A 183 20.53 1.93 -10.43
CA GLU A 183 21.49 2.00 -11.54
C GLU A 183 21.75 3.46 -11.95
N SER A 184 23.03 3.78 -11.99
CA SER A 184 23.50 5.15 -12.26
C SER A 184 23.19 5.67 -13.66
N UNK A 185 23.23 4.86 -14.38
CA UNK A 185 23.02 5.17 -15.76
C UNK A 185 21.62 5.62 -15.96
N UNK A 186 21.55 6.49 -16.32
CA UNK A 186 20.43 7.07 -16.58
C UNK A 186 19.05 6.63 -16.25
N UNK A 187 18.99 5.59 -16.14
CA UNK A 187 17.72 5.18 -16.04
C UNK A 187 17.01 5.41 -14.73
N UNK A 188 17.43 4.94 -13.93
CA UNK A 188 16.69 4.79 -12.75
C UNK A 188 16.94 5.91 -11.76
N ARG A 189 18.21 6.17 -11.42
CA ARG A 189 18.55 7.17 -10.39
C ARG A 189 18.13 8.59 -10.77
N ALA A 190 18.33 8.95 -12.03
CA ALA A 190 18.01 10.30 -12.52
C ALA A 190 16.49 10.64 -12.43
N ARG A 191 15.65 9.64 -12.30
CA ARG A 191 14.20 9.85 -12.14
C ARG A 191 13.83 10.27 -10.72
N VAL A 192 14.70 10.01 -9.72
CA VAL A 192 14.43 10.43 -8.34
C VAL A 192 14.66 11.94 -8.27
N LYS A 193 13.57 12.69 -8.17
CA LYS A 193 13.59 14.16 -8.19
C LYS A 193 13.52 14.77 -6.80
N GLY A 194 13.23 13.94 -5.80
CA GLY A 194 13.19 14.40 -4.41
C GLY A 194 13.04 13.26 -3.44
N THR A 195 13.36 13.53 -2.19
CA THR A 195 13.10 12.61 -1.09
C THR A 195 12.09 13.23 -0.14
N ILE A 196 11.32 12.39 0.54
CA ILE A 196 10.37 12.82 1.56
C ILE A 196 10.69 12.05 2.85
N ILE A 197 10.85 12.78 3.94
CA ILE A 197 10.98 12.17 5.26
C ILE A 197 9.58 12.20 5.89
N ASN A 198 9.04 11.00 6.12
CA ASN A 198 7.67 10.84 6.59
C ASN A 198 7.63 10.40 8.05
N LYS A 199 6.50 10.65 8.70
CA LYS A 199 6.21 10.29 10.10
C LYS A 199 7.12 11.01 11.09
N PHE A 200 7.49 12.24 10.80
CA PHE A 200 8.39 13.01 11.65
C PHE A 200 7.71 13.42 12.96
N ARG A 201 8.44 13.25 14.07
CA ARG A 201 8.05 13.74 15.38
C ARG A 201 9.20 14.57 15.95
N GLY A 202 8.92 15.68 16.51
CA GLY A 202 9.90 16.52 17.20
C GLY A 202 10.16 17.86 16.53
N ASP A 203 11.29 18.46 16.86
CA ASP A 203 11.66 19.78 16.36
C ASP A 203 12.43 19.65 15.04
N ARG A 204 11.88 20.29 14.02
CA ARG A 204 12.48 20.29 12.67
C ARG A 204 13.88 20.92 12.64
N ALA A 205 14.17 21.88 13.56
CA ALA A 205 15.48 22.52 13.60
C ALA A 205 16.61 21.53 13.90
N ILE A 206 16.31 20.48 14.70
CA ILE A 206 17.27 19.42 15.01
C ILE A 206 17.55 18.55 13.76
N LEU A 207 16.54 18.36 12.93
CA LEU A 207 16.64 17.54 11.73
C LEU A 207 17.39 18.25 10.60
N GLU A 208 17.32 19.58 10.54
CA GLU A 208 17.79 20.39 9.39
C GLU A 208 19.24 20.11 8.96
N PRO A 209 20.23 20.01 9.87
CA PRO A 209 21.60 19.67 9.43
C PRO A 209 21.70 18.32 8.73
N GLY A 210 20.93 17.34 9.20
CA GLY A 210 20.87 16.01 8.57
C GLY A 210 20.27 16.06 7.17
N LEU A 211 19.25 16.92 6.96
CA LEU A 211 18.64 17.07 5.64
C LEU A 211 19.68 17.59 4.63
N ARG A 212 20.41 18.67 5.01
CA ARG A 212 21.45 19.22 4.15
C ARG A 212 22.55 18.21 3.81
N GLN A 213 22.94 17.41 4.81
CA GLN A 213 23.95 16.35 4.60
C GLN A 213 23.40 15.27 3.65
N LEU A 214 22.15 14.86 3.81
CA LEU A 214 21.53 13.88 2.91
C LEU A 214 21.49 14.40 1.47
N GLU A 215 21.09 15.65 1.27
CA GLU A 215 21.07 16.28 -0.05
C GLU A 215 22.44 16.27 -0.71
N ALA A 216 23.47 16.63 0.07
CA ALA A 216 24.86 16.63 -0.43
C ALA A 216 25.33 15.23 -0.82
N LEU A 217 24.96 14.21 -0.03
CA LEU A 217 25.35 12.82 -0.28
C LEU A 217 24.61 12.21 -1.48
N CYS A 218 23.31 12.51 -1.62
CA CYS A 218 22.46 11.90 -2.64
C CYS A 218 22.46 12.66 -3.97
N GLY A 219 22.73 13.96 -3.94
CA GLY A 219 22.53 14.84 -5.09
C GLY A 219 21.04 14.99 -5.43
N VAL A 220 20.16 14.81 -4.46
CA VAL A 220 18.71 14.86 -4.64
C VAL A 220 18.11 15.69 -3.50
N PRO A 221 17.25 16.70 -3.78
CA PRO A 221 16.71 17.53 -2.71
C PRO A 221 15.74 16.80 -1.80
N VAL A 222 15.64 17.26 -0.54
CA VAL A 222 14.57 16.85 0.36
C VAL A 222 13.33 17.70 0.05
N ALA A 223 12.37 17.11 -0.66
CA ALA A 223 11.15 17.79 -1.08
C ALA A 223 10.22 18.11 0.09
N GLY A 224 10.32 17.36 1.18
CA GLY A 224 9.46 17.64 2.32
C GLY A 224 9.73 16.76 3.53
N VAL A 225 9.30 17.27 4.69
CA VAL A 225 9.25 16.54 5.95
C VAL A 225 7.80 16.52 6.39
N VAL A 226 7.20 15.34 6.45
CA VAL A 226 5.78 15.16 6.75
C VAL A 226 5.63 14.75 8.21
N PRO A 227 4.90 15.52 9.02
CA PRO A 227 4.70 15.16 10.42
C PRO A 227 3.95 13.84 10.56
N TYR A 228 4.19 13.16 11.67
CA TYR A 228 3.38 11.99 12.03
C TYR A 228 1.93 12.45 12.23
N THR A 229 1.04 11.89 11.46
CA THR A 229 -0.38 12.26 11.49
C THR A 229 -1.21 10.98 11.58
N ARG A 230 -2.11 10.95 12.52
CA ARG A 230 -3.10 9.85 12.60
C ARG A 230 -4.28 10.22 11.71
N VAL A 231 -4.53 9.40 10.72
CA VAL A 231 -5.68 9.57 9.83
C VAL A 231 -6.48 8.27 9.88
N ASP A 232 -7.78 8.39 10.10
CA ASP A 232 -8.67 7.23 10.13
C ASP A 232 -9.06 6.86 8.69
N ILE A 233 -8.15 6.15 8.02
CA ILE A 233 -8.39 5.60 6.68
C ILE A 233 -8.23 4.09 6.73
N ASP A 234 -8.86 3.41 5.79
CA ASP A 234 -8.77 1.96 5.68
C ASP A 234 -7.33 1.53 5.35
N GLU A 235 -6.80 0.66 6.18
CA GLU A 235 -5.45 0.12 5.98
C GLU A 235 -5.48 -1.01 4.96
N GLU A 236 -4.44 -1.05 4.16
CA GLU A 236 -4.30 -2.06 3.11
C GLU A 236 -3.76 -3.39 3.64
N ASP A 237 -2.85 -3.31 4.61
CA ASP A 237 -1.99 -4.43 4.95
C ASP A 237 -2.53 -5.20 6.16
N SER A 238 -2.55 -6.52 6.06
CA SER A 238 -2.91 -7.39 7.19
C SER A 238 -1.85 -7.40 8.30
N LEU A 239 -0.73 -6.66 8.11
CA LEU A 239 0.27 -6.41 9.14
C LEU A 239 -0.01 -5.13 9.94
N THR A 240 -1.25 -4.67 9.94
CA THR A 240 -1.67 -3.45 10.63
C THR A 240 -1.45 -3.53 12.14
N GLU A 241 -1.12 -2.38 12.71
CA GLU A 241 -1.02 -2.23 14.18
C GLU A 241 -2.39 -2.36 14.87
N ARG A 242 -3.50 -2.33 14.13
CA ARG A 242 -4.84 -2.54 14.69
C ARG A 242 -4.96 -3.88 15.41
N PHE A 243 -4.25 -4.91 14.90
CA PHE A 243 -4.32 -6.24 15.49
C PHE A 243 -3.63 -6.35 16.85
N SER A 244 -2.78 -5.40 17.20
CA SER A 244 -2.09 -5.38 18.49
C SER A 244 -2.68 -4.39 19.50
N ARG A 245 -3.73 -3.67 19.12
CA ARG A 245 -4.36 -2.71 20.04
C ARG A 245 -5.12 -3.46 21.12
N THR A 246 -4.72 -3.25 22.37
CA THR A 246 -5.47 -3.72 23.53
C THR A 246 -6.35 -2.56 24.00
N ALA A 247 -7.61 -2.60 23.64
CA ALA A 247 -8.60 -1.69 24.20
C ALA A 247 -9.05 -2.22 25.56
N GLY A 248 -9.07 -1.39 26.57
CA GLY A 248 -9.71 -1.76 27.83
C GLY A 248 -11.20 -2.09 27.58
N ARG A 249 -11.76 -3.00 28.37
CA ARG A 249 -13.16 -3.41 28.22
C ARG A 249 -14.10 -2.21 28.34
N LYS A 250 -14.96 -2.05 27.36
CA LYS A 250 -15.98 -1.02 27.34
C LYS A 250 -17.35 -1.65 27.56
N LEU A 251 -18.42 -0.92 27.31
CA LEU A 251 -19.80 -1.42 27.51
C LEU A 251 -20.08 -2.67 26.66
N LEU A 252 -19.59 -2.68 25.41
CA LEU A 252 -19.70 -3.84 24.51
C LEU A 252 -18.30 -4.28 24.09
N ASP A 253 -18.03 -5.57 24.18
CA ASP A 253 -16.75 -6.19 23.80
C ASP A 253 -16.95 -7.11 22.61
N LEU A 254 -16.42 -6.70 21.45
CA LEU A 254 -16.51 -7.47 20.21
C LEU A 254 -15.14 -8.11 19.91
N ALA A 255 -15.14 -9.46 19.81
CA ALA A 255 -13.92 -10.21 19.50
C ALA A 255 -13.98 -10.73 18.06
N VAL A 256 -13.07 -10.26 17.21
CA VAL A 256 -12.92 -10.74 15.84
C VAL A 256 -11.87 -11.85 15.83
N ILE A 257 -12.23 -13.01 15.30
CA ILE A 257 -11.27 -14.11 15.15
C ILE A 257 -10.27 -13.73 14.05
N ARG A 258 -8.99 -13.58 14.41
CA ARG A 258 -7.94 -13.23 13.46
C ARG A 258 -7.47 -14.48 12.72
N LEU A 259 -8.19 -14.84 11.66
CA LEU A 259 -7.81 -15.97 10.81
C LEU A 259 -6.46 -15.71 10.12
N PRO A 260 -5.64 -16.76 9.87
CA PRO A 260 -4.33 -16.56 9.22
C PRO A 260 -4.40 -15.85 7.85
N ARG A 261 -5.47 -16.06 7.12
CA ARG A 261 -5.70 -15.39 5.83
C ARG A 261 -6.95 -14.53 5.85
N ILE A 262 -7.17 -13.84 7.00
CA ILE A 262 -8.30 -12.92 7.14
C ILE A 262 -8.36 -11.96 5.96
N SER A 263 -9.54 -11.78 5.39
CA SER A 263 -9.75 -10.83 4.29
C SER A 263 -10.75 -9.75 4.70
N ASN A 264 -10.54 -8.55 4.16
CA ASN A 264 -11.42 -7.40 4.38
C ASN A 264 -11.65 -7.11 5.88
N PHE A 265 -10.58 -7.15 6.66
CA PHE A 265 -10.65 -6.85 8.10
C PHE A 265 -11.20 -5.44 8.37
N THR A 266 -11.09 -4.54 7.41
CA THR A 266 -11.65 -3.19 7.52
C THR A 266 -13.17 -3.17 7.56
N ASP A 267 -13.86 -4.26 7.25
CA ASP A 267 -15.32 -4.37 7.41
C ASP A 267 -15.75 -4.13 8.86
N PHE A 268 -14.85 -4.34 9.82
CA PHE A 268 -15.13 -4.14 11.25
C PHE A 268 -14.74 -2.74 11.74
N SER A 269 -14.03 -1.93 10.94
CA SER A 269 -13.57 -0.59 11.32
C SER A 269 -14.70 0.34 11.81
N PRO A 270 -15.94 0.27 11.26
CA PRO A 270 -17.00 1.12 11.78
C PRO A 270 -17.26 0.96 13.27
N PHE A 271 -17.04 -0.23 13.84
CA PHE A 271 -17.25 -0.45 15.28
C PHE A 271 -16.25 0.36 16.15
N GLU A 272 -15.04 0.64 15.62
CA GLU A 272 -14.03 1.41 16.34
C GLU A 272 -14.45 2.86 16.60
N ARG A 273 -15.41 3.36 15.84
CA ARG A 273 -15.88 4.74 15.94
C ARG A 273 -16.83 4.98 17.13
N TYR A 274 -17.32 3.90 17.75
CA TYR A 274 -18.23 4.02 18.89
C TYR A 274 -17.45 4.01 20.20
N ALA A 275 -17.62 5.06 21.00
CA ALA A 275 -16.84 5.23 22.24
C ALA A 275 -17.09 4.11 23.26
N ASN A 276 -18.27 3.50 23.23
CA ASN A 276 -18.68 2.44 24.17
C ASN A 276 -18.47 1.04 23.64
N VAL A 277 -17.81 0.87 22.47
CA VAL A 277 -17.52 -0.44 21.88
C VAL A 277 -16.00 -0.68 21.90
N SER A 278 -15.56 -1.81 22.43
CA SER A 278 -14.21 -2.31 22.24
C SER A 278 -14.22 -3.34 21.12
N LEU A 279 -13.34 -3.16 20.15
CA LEU A 279 -13.11 -4.12 19.06
C LEU A 279 -11.70 -4.64 19.21
N ARG A 280 -11.55 -5.96 19.29
CA ARG A 280 -10.23 -6.58 19.43
C ARG A 280 -10.13 -7.81 18.54
N TYR A 281 -8.94 -8.01 17.99
CA TYR A 281 -8.63 -9.15 17.13
C TYR A 281 -7.90 -10.18 17.98
N ILE A 282 -8.38 -11.44 17.95
CA ILE A 282 -7.85 -12.51 18.78
C ILE A 282 -7.39 -13.69 17.91
N SER A 283 -6.31 -14.34 18.34
CA SER A 283 -5.72 -15.46 17.61
C SER A 283 -5.52 -16.69 18.51
N SER A 284 -5.91 -16.61 19.76
CA SER A 284 -5.78 -17.72 20.72
C SER A 284 -6.94 -17.73 21.71
N VAL A 285 -7.21 -18.91 22.29
CA VAL A 285 -8.25 -19.09 23.30
C VAL A 285 -7.96 -18.20 24.52
N GLY A 286 -6.67 -18.04 24.89
CA GLY A 286 -6.31 -17.21 26.02
C GLY A 286 -6.70 -15.73 25.85
N GLU A 287 -6.78 -15.26 24.60
CA GLU A 287 -7.20 -13.89 24.29
C GLU A 287 -8.72 -13.73 24.25
N LEU A 288 -9.48 -14.83 24.18
CA LEU A 288 -10.92 -14.79 23.94
C LEU A 288 -11.67 -14.13 25.10
N GLY A 289 -11.40 -14.56 26.31
CA GLY A 289 -12.12 -14.04 27.47
C GLY A 289 -13.63 -14.30 27.39
N THR A 290 -14.42 -13.29 27.74
CA THR A 290 -15.90 -13.37 27.70
C THR A 290 -16.44 -12.17 26.91
N PRO A 291 -16.32 -12.19 25.56
CA PRO A 291 -16.86 -11.10 24.76
C PRO A 291 -18.39 -11.12 24.71
N ASP A 292 -19.00 -9.99 24.43
CA ASP A 292 -20.44 -9.89 24.18
C ASP A 292 -20.82 -10.45 22.83
N MET A 293 -19.87 -10.42 21.85
CA MET A 293 -20.10 -10.97 20.51
C MET A 293 -18.79 -11.45 19.92
N ILE A 294 -18.83 -12.58 19.22
CA ILE A 294 -17.71 -13.10 18.43
C ILE A 294 -18.03 -12.88 16.94
N LEU A 295 -17.05 -12.30 16.23
CA LEU A 295 -17.18 -12.04 14.78
C LEU A 295 -16.22 -12.97 14.06
N LEU A 296 -16.75 -13.79 13.16
CA LEU A 296 -15.97 -14.70 12.33
C LEU A 296 -15.86 -14.07 10.93
N PRO A 297 -14.68 -13.57 10.56
CA PRO A 297 -14.51 -12.84 9.29
C PRO A 297 -14.40 -13.79 8.09
N GLY A 298 -14.46 -13.20 6.91
CA GLY A 298 -14.11 -13.90 5.69
C GLY A 298 -12.61 -14.19 5.61
N THR A 299 -12.25 -15.17 4.79
CA THR A 299 -10.85 -15.55 4.60
C THR A 299 -10.58 -15.94 3.16
N LYS A 300 -9.33 -15.77 2.73
CA LYS A 300 -8.87 -16.14 1.40
C LYS A 300 -8.55 -17.65 1.30
N SER A 301 -8.41 -18.36 2.42
CA SER A 301 -8.07 -19.80 2.43
C SER A 301 -9.04 -20.55 3.34
N THR A 302 -10.29 -20.67 2.92
CA THR A 302 -11.40 -21.15 3.75
C THR A 302 -11.13 -22.49 4.42
N ILE A 303 -10.65 -23.49 3.67
CA ILE A 303 -10.46 -24.84 4.20
C ILE A 303 -9.29 -24.86 5.20
N ALA A 304 -8.17 -24.21 4.86
CA ALA A 304 -7.01 -24.18 5.76
C ALA A 304 -7.31 -23.39 7.03
N ASP A 305 -7.99 -22.26 6.90
CA ASP A 305 -8.32 -21.43 8.05
C ASP A 305 -9.39 -22.09 8.92
N LEU A 306 -10.33 -22.85 8.34
CA LEU A 306 -11.26 -23.68 9.12
C LEU A 306 -10.51 -24.76 9.92
N SER A 307 -9.52 -25.41 9.28
CA SER A 307 -8.69 -26.39 9.98
C SER A 307 -7.92 -25.75 11.12
N TRP A 308 -7.33 -24.57 10.86
CA TRP A 308 -6.63 -23.80 11.90
C TRP A 308 -7.58 -23.43 13.05
N LEU A 309 -8.78 -22.95 12.73
CA LEU A 309 -9.77 -22.58 13.75
C LEU A 309 -10.11 -23.76 14.66
N ARG A 310 -10.34 -24.94 14.09
CA ARG A 310 -10.63 -26.16 14.86
C ARG A 310 -9.44 -26.58 15.73
N GLN A 311 -8.22 -26.44 15.21
CA GLN A 311 -7.01 -26.84 15.95
C GLN A 311 -6.65 -25.83 17.04
N SER A 312 -6.94 -24.55 16.84
CA SER A 312 -6.64 -23.50 17.83
C SER A 312 -7.53 -23.57 19.06
N GLY A 313 -8.68 -24.21 18.95
CA GLY A 313 -9.66 -24.30 20.03
C GLY A 313 -10.60 -23.11 20.10
N LEU A 314 -10.45 -22.14 19.20
CA LEU A 314 -11.35 -21.00 19.10
C LEU A 314 -12.65 -21.44 18.43
#